data_4dde9286045e6f6586fb00a7f626a253
#
_entry.id   4dde9286045e6f6586fb00a7f626a253
#
_cell.length_a   1.000
_cell.length_b   1.000
_cell.length_c   1.000
_cell.angle_alpha   90.00
_cell.angle_beta   90.00
_cell.angle_gamma   90.00
#
_symmetry.space_group_name_H-M   'P 1'
#
loop_
_entity.id
_entity.type
_entity.pdbx_description
1 polymer ?
#
loop_
_entity_poly.entity_id
_entity_poly.type
_entity_poly.pdbx_seq_one_letter_code
_entity_poly.pdbx_strand_id
1 'polypeptide(L)'
;MSKENILVVIDPTRDEHPALERSIITAKMRPESPKMHIFIGVDGHAVDVSHKNPAMYSDVCKIAEIEQRMQKEGLEYTAEVCWAHDWQKSLLSSGKHFQTDMIVISDYCDSDKGVRFSDSKWALLRNAKCPVLIVRPGAEFKRKTVLAAINTQAKDERYQELNDKIIKRGKWAADLYGAEFHVVNAYDDSMNLPDRGTLLRKINMDSNRVHIRQGEPENVISEAAKELNADIVLIGTLARKGLLAAMRGNTSERVLTKLDTDVMALN
;
A
#
# COMPACT_ATOMS: atom_id res chain seq x y z
N MET A 1 -3.05 13.97 19.56
CA MET A 1 -2.38 12.83 18.88
C MET A 1 -1.15 13.36 18.18
N SER A 2 -0.02 12.64 18.15
CA SER A 2 1.14 13.08 17.37
C SER A 2 0.80 13.08 15.88
N LYS A 3 1.29 14.09 15.14
CA LYS A 3 1.17 14.13 13.67
C LYS A 3 1.70 12.83 13.07
N GLU A 4 0.95 12.23 12.13
CA GLU A 4 1.40 11.03 11.39
C GLU A 4 2.51 11.43 10.40
N ASN A 5 3.54 10.61 10.30
CA ASN A 5 4.66 10.79 9.37
C ASN A 5 4.46 9.89 8.16
N ILE A 6 4.32 10.46 6.97
CA ILE A 6 4.11 9.72 5.73
C ILE A 6 5.35 9.83 4.86
N LEU A 7 5.91 8.69 4.45
CA LEU A 7 7.01 8.62 3.49
C LEU A 7 6.44 8.31 2.11
N VAL A 8 6.67 9.23 1.16
CA VAL A 8 6.16 9.12 -0.22
C VAL A 8 7.31 8.84 -1.16
N VAL A 9 7.24 7.74 -1.89
CA VAL A 9 8.29 7.31 -2.82
C VAL A 9 8.00 7.84 -4.21
N ILE A 10 8.98 8.54 -4.78
CA ILE A 10 8.94 9.09 -6.13
C ILE A 10 9.96 8.34 -7.00
N ASP A 11 9.52 7.92 -8.17
CA ASP A 11 10.39 7.47 -9.26
C ASP A 11 10.61 8.65 -10.20
N PRO A 12 11.81 9.25 -10.24
CA PRO A 12 12.08 10.45 -11.04
C PRO A 12 12.09 10.17 -12.55
N THR A 13 12.09 8.90 -12.97
CA THR A 13 12.04 8.53 -14.39
C THR A 13 10.63 8.61 -14.97
N ARG A 14 9.62 8.87 -14.14
CA ARG A 14 8.22 8.97 -14.53
C ARG A 14 7.74 10.42 -14.51
N ASP A 15 6.79 10.74 -15.38
CA ASP A 15 6.17 12.07 -15.43
C ASP A 15 4.96 12.20 -14.50
N GLU A 16 4.32 11.07 -14.16
CA GLU A 16 3.21 11.03 -13.23
C GLU A 16 3.61 10.41 -11.90
N HIS A 17 3.14 10.98 -10.80
CA HIS A 17 3.45 10.55 -9.44
C HIS A 17 2.19 10.23 -8.62
N PRO A 18 1.47 9.11 -8.94
CA PRO A 18 0.22 8.75 -8.26
C PRO A 18 0.33 8.69 -6.74
N ALA A 19 1.46 8.20 -6.21
CA ALA A 19 1.72 8.17 -4.77
C ALA A 19 1.73 9.57 -4.14
N LEU A 20 2.34 10.55 -4.81
CA LEU A 20 2.37 11.95 -4.36
C LEU A 20 0.97 12.55 -4.37
N GLU A 21 0.26 12.45 -5.49
CA GLU A 21 -1.09 13.00 -5.62
C GLU A 21 -2.05 12.38 -4.60
N ARG A 22 -2.00 11.07 -4.41
CA ARG A 22 -2.80 10.38 -3.39
C ARG A 22 -2.47 10.85 -1.98
N SER A 23 -1.20 11.07 -1.69
CA SER A 23 -0.75 11.53 -0.37
C SER A 23 -1.21 12.95 -0.09
N ILE A 24 -1.14 13.85 -1.07
CA ILE A 24 -1.64 15.23 -0.97
C ILE A 24 -3.15 15.24 -0.67
N ILE A 25 -3.94 14.47 -1.44
CA ILE A 25 -5.38 14.38 -1.26
C ILE A 25 -5.71 13.87 0.15
N THR A 26 -5.08 12.76 0.55
CA THR A 26 -5.31 12.18 1.87
C THR A 26 -4.90 13.12 3.00
N ALA A 27 -3.80 13.86 2.82
CA ALA A 27 -3.34 14.84 3.79
C ALA A 27 -4.35 15.97 4.00
N LYS A 28 -4.94 16.48 2.90
CA LYS A 28 -5.96 17.54 2.96
C LYS A 28 -7.29 17.10 3.56
N MET A 29 -7.64 15.83 3.48
CA MET A 29 -8.86 15.29 4.06
C MET A 29 -8.76 15.06 5.58
N ARG A 30 -7.55 15.02 6.13
CA ARG A 30 -7.33 14.79 7.55
C ARG A 30 -7.57 16.05 8.37
N PRO A 31 -8.17 15.94 9.57
CA PRO A 31 -8.29 17.08 10.49
C PRO A 31 -6.94 17.70 10.86
N GLU A 32 -5.91 16.86 10.98
CA GLU A 32 -4.53 17.25 11.21
C GLU A 32 -3.66 16.73 10.07
N SER A 33 -3.08 17.66 9.30
CA SER A 33 -2.21 17.31 8.16
C SER A 33 -0.97 16.58 8.63
N PRO A 34 -0.61 15.44 8.00
CA PRO A 34 0.59 14.70 8.34
C PRO A 34 1.85 15.47 7.95
N LYS A 35 2.99 15.05 8.48
CA LYS A 35 4.29 15.43 7.93
C LYS A 35 4.62 14.49 6.79
N MET A 36 5.03 15.06 5.65
CA MET A 36 5.39 14.27 4.48
C MET A 36 6.90 14.25 4.28
N HIS A 37 7.45 13.07 4.06
CA HIS A 37 8.84 12.90 3.64
C HIS A 37 8.86 12.35 2.21
N ILE A 38 9.38 13.15 1.27
CA ILE A 38 9.45 12.80 -0.14
C ILE A 38 10.78 12.12 -0.39
N PHE A 39 10.75 10.83 -0.67
CA PHE A 39 11.92 10.04 -1.00
C PHE A 39 12.01 9.84 -2.51
N ILE A 40 12.99 10.45 -3.15
CA ILE A 40 13.25 10.34 -4.58
C ILE A 40 14.33 9.29 -4.77
N GLY A 41 13.92 8.09 -5.17
CA GLY A 41 14.81 6.95 -5.37
C GLY A 41 15.27 6.84 -6.81
N VAL A 42 16.57 7.02 -7.06
CA VAL A 42 17.18 6.77 -8.36
C VAL A 42 17.87 5.42 -8.33
N ASP A 43 17.47 4.51 -9.24
CA ASP A 43 18.11 3.21 -9.39
C ASP A 43 19.47 3.39 -10.07
N GLY A 44 20.54 3.19 -9.31
CA GLY A 44 21.91 3.30 -9.80
C GLY A 44 22.28 2.30 -10.92
N HIS A 45 21.48 1.25 -11.14
CA HIS A 45 21.66 0.35 -12.29
C HIS A 45 21.07 0.91 -13.59
N ALA A 46 20.10 1.80 -13.50
CA ALA A 46 19.45 2.41 -14.67
C ALA A 46 20.20 3.63 -15.21
N VAL A 47 21.19 4.13 -14.46
CA VAL A 47 21.94 5.35 -14.83
C VAL A 47 23.31 4.97 -15.33
N ASP A 48 23.57 5.18 -16.62
CA ASP A 48 24.93 5.13 -17.19
C ASP A 48 25.71 6.38 -16.76
N VAL A 49 26.52 6.23 -15.72
CA VAL A 49 27.38 7.31 -15.20
C VAL A 49 28.61 7.60 -16.09
N SER A 50 28.83 6.82 -17.15
CA SER A 50 29.99 6.95 -18.05
C SER A 50 29.86 8.10 -19.04
N HIS A 51 28.67 8.62 -19.27
CA HIS A 51 28.38 9.74 -20.15
C HIS A 51 27.72 10.89 -19.37
N LYS A 52 28.01 12.13 -19.73
CA LYS A 52 27.23 13.30 -19.26
C LYS A 52 25.79 13.10 -19.64
N ASN A 53 25.03 12.48 -18.71
CA ASN A 53 23.67 12.08 -18.96
C ASN A 53 22.75 13.29 -18.82
N PRO A 54 22.08 13.76 -19.90
CA PRO A 54 21.09 14.82 -19.81
C PRO A 54 19.99 14.51 -18.79
N ALA A 55 19.70 13.25 -18.50
CA ALA A 55 18.77 12.81 -17.48
C ALA A 55 19.16 13.29 -16.07
N MET A 56 20.44 13.43 -15.73
CA MET A 56 20.87 13.99 -14.45
C MET A 56 20.40 15.43 -14.23
N TYR A 57 20.29 16.22 -15.31
CA TYR A 57 19.79 17.59 -15.24
C TYR A 57 18.24 17.65 -15.26
N SER A 58 17.59 16.73 -15.95
CA SER A 58 16.13 16.62 -15.91
C SER A 58 15.64 16.25 -14.52
N ASP A 59 16.41 15.45 -13.78
CA ASP A 59 16.07 15.04 -12.41
C ASP A 59 16.06 16.25 -11.44
N VAL A 60 16.95 17.21 -11.62
CA VAL A 60 16.97 18.46 -10.83
C VAL A 60 15.73 19.31 -11.11
N CYS A 61 15.31 19.41 -12.38
CA CYS A 61 14.08 20.12 -12.73
C CYS A 61 12.85 19.42 -12.15
N LYS A 62 12.78 18.10 -12.21
CA LYS A 62 11.69 17.32 -11.61
C LYS A 62 11.62 17.45 -10.09
N ILE A 63 12.76 17.51 -9.41
CA ILE A 63 12.80 17.78 -7.97
C ILE A 63 12.20 19.15 -7.68
N ALA A 64 12.60 20.18 -8.43
CA ALA A 64 12.05 21.54 -8.28
C ALA A 64 10.55 21.60 -8.54
N GLU A 65 10.03 20.84 -9.52
CA GLU A 65 8.60 20.73 -9.79
C GLU A 65 7.84 20.09 -8.61
N ILE A 66 8.40 19.03 -8.03
CA ILE A 66 7.82 18.36 -6.85
C ILE A 66 7.80 19.32 -5.65
N GLU A 67 8.91 20.03 -5.41
CA GLU A 67 8.98 21.02 -4.33
C GLU A 67 7.99 22.16 -4.54
N GLN A 68 7.90 22.70 -5.74
CA GLN A 68 6.94 23.73 -6.10
C GLN A 68 5.49 23.24 -5.90
N ARG A 69 5.21 22.00 -6.29
CA ARG A 69 3.92 21.36 -6.06
C ARG A 69 3.59 21.29 -4.58
N MET A 70 4.50 20.83 -3.73
CA MET A 70 4.31 20.72 -2.29
C MET A 70 4.11 22.08 -1.63
N GLN A 71 4.91 23.09 -2.02
CA GLN A 71 4.76 24.47 -1.52
C GLN A 71 3.40 25.06 -1.85
N LYS A 72 2.92 24.87 -3.09
CA LYS A 72 1.59 25.33 -3.54
C LYS A 72 0.46 24.72 -2.70
N GLU A 73 0.61 23.48 -2.25
CA GLU A 73 -0.39 22.80 -1.42
C GLU A 73 -0.36 23.21 0.05
N GLY A 74 0.67 23.93 0.49
CA GLY A 74 0.83 24.39 1.87
C GLY A 74 1.03 23.28 2.89
N LEU A 75 1.54 22.11 2.45
CA LEU A 75 1.79 20.95 3.31
C LEU A 75 3.21 21.00 3.90
N GLU A 76 3.36 20.53 5.14
CA GLU A 76 4.67 20.36 5.77
C GLU A 76 5.40 19.18 5.15
N TYR A 77 6.56 19.40 4.55
CA TYR A 77 7.34 18.33 3.91
C TYR A 77 8.83 18.51 4.10
N THR A 78 9.54 17.39 3.93
CA THR A 78 10.99 17.31 3.67
C THR A 78 11.20 16.46 2.43
N ALA A 79 12.33 16.65 1.74
CA ALA A 79 12.66 15.85 0.56
C ALA A 79 14.12 15.38 0.64
N GLU A 80 14.37 14.18 0.14
CA GLU A 80 15.71 13.64 -0.05
C GLU A 80 15.83 12.90 -1.37
N VAL A 81 17.01 12.94 -1.97
CA VAL A 81 17.35 12.18 -3.18
C VAL A 81 18.34 11.09 -2.80
N CYS A 82 18.02 9.88 -3.16
CA CYS A 82 18.86 8.71 -2.90
C CYS A 82 19.27 8.05 -4.21
N TRP A 83 20.58 7.98 -4.45
CA TRP A 83 21.20 7.27 -5.57
C TRP A 83 21.77 5.97 -5.04
N ALA A 84 21.07 4.86 -5.24
CA ALA A 84 21.54 3.58 -4.73
C ALA A 84 21.05 2.41 -5.59
N HIS A 85 21.88 1.38 -5.71
CA HIS A 85 21.49 0.10 -6.31
C HIS A 85 20.37 -0.58 -5.47
N ASP A 86 20.47 -0.49 -4.15
CA ASP A 86 19.52 -1.04 -3.18
C ASP A 86 18.63 0.07 -2.60
N TRP A 87 17.98 0.87 -3.46
CA TRP A 87 17.16 2.00 -3.03
C TRP A 87 16.12 1.64 -1.96
N GLN A 88 15.58 0.40 -1.98
CA GLN A 88 14.63 -0.08 -0.98
C GLN A 88 15.24 -0.18 0.42
N LYS A 89 16.55 -0.49 0.55
CA LYS A 89 17.23 -0.49 1.85
C LYS A 89 17.42 0.93 2.37
N SER A 90 17.79 1.85 1.47
CA SER A 90 17.92 3.27 1.78
C SER A 90 16.59 3.85 2.20
N LEU A 91 15.50 3.52 1.49
CA LEU A 91 14.14 3.90 1.83
C LEU A 91 13.74 3.45 3.24
N LEU A 92 13.99 2.18 3.59
CA LEU A 92 13.68 1.64 4.92
C LEU A 92 14.52 2.31 6.03
N SER A 93 15.77 2.68 5.72
CA SER A 93 16.64 3.43 6.64
C SER A 93 16.12 4.86 6.85
N SER A 94 15.75 5.56 5.77
CA SER A 94 15.13 6.87 5.80
C SER A 94 13.81 6.83 6.57
N GLY A 95 12.95 5.85 6.29
CA GLY A 95 11.70 5.64 7.00
C GLY A 95 11.87 5.45 8.51
N LYS A 96 12.93 4.75 8.93
CA LYS A 96 13.26 4.61 10.35
C LYS A 96 13.72 5.93 10.95
N HIS A 97 14.56 6.70 10.25
CA HIS A 97 15.05 8.00 10.71
C HIS A 97 13.90 9.01 10.84
N PHE A 98 13.01 9.03 9.88
CA PHE A 98 11.83 9.91 9.86
C PHE A 98 10.70 9.42 10.79
N GLN A 99 10.82 8.24 11.40
CA GLN A 99 9.77 7.60 12.22
C GLN A 99 8.46 7.44 11.45
N THR A 100 8.55 6.88 10.26
CA THR A 100 7.45 6.75 9.31
C THR A 100 6.33 5.85 9.84
N ASP A 101 5.11 6.36 9.82
CA ASP A 101 3.88 5.63 10.17
C ASP A 101 3.23 4.94 8.96
N MET A 102 3.53 5.40 7.74
CA MET A 102 3.03 4.82 6.48
C MET A 102 3.96 5.16 5.32
N ILE A 103 4.24 4.17 4.48
CA ILE A 103 4.94 4.34 3.21
C ILE A 103 3.91 4.36 2.08
N VAL A 104 4.06 5.28 1.11
CA VAL A 104 3.21 5.35 -0.08
C VAL A 104 4.08 5.20 -1.32
N ILE A 105 3.74 4.21 -2.16
CA ILE A 105 4.47 3.92 -3.41
C ILE A 105 3.51 3.89 -4.59
N SER A 106 4.00 4.28 -5.77
CA SER A 106 3.29 4.07 -7.03
C SER A 106 3.60 2.68 -7.60
N ASP A 107 2.58 2.03 -8.14
CA ASP A 107 2.75 0.81 -8.90
C ASP A 107 2.41 1.05 -10.37
N TYR A 108 3.44 1.41 -11.13
CA TYR A 108 3.31 1.55 -12.58
C TYR A 108 3.25 0.15 -13.19
N CYS A 109 2.14 -0.15 -13.87
CA CYS A 109 2.03 -1.38 -14.64
C CYS A 109 2.87 -1.23 -15.93
N ASP A 110 4.12 -1.69 -15.92
CA ASP A 110 4.92 -1.78 -17.13
C ASP A 110 4.38 -2.94 -17.97
N SER A 111 3.43 -2.66 -18.87
CA SER A 111 2.75 -3.60 -19.74
C SER A 111 3.71 -4.49 -20.56
N ASP A 112 4.92 -3.99 -20.84
CA ASP A 112 5.88 -4.66 -21.69
C ASP A 112 6.64 -5.82 -21.02
N LYS A 113 6.60 -5.92 -19.69
CA LYS A 113 7.36 -6.95 -18.95
C LYS A 113 6.48 -8.01 -18.26
N GLY A 114 5.17 -7.88 -18.28
CA GLY A 114 4.24 -8.84 -17.64
C GLY A 114 4.43 -9.02 -16.12
N VAL A 115 5.36 -8.31 -15.50
CA VAL A 115 5.70 -8.41 -14.08
C VAL A 115 5.22 -7.14 -13.37
N ARG A 116 4.12 -7.28 -12.61
CA ARG A 116 3.49 -6.17 -11.88
C ARG A 116 4.36 -5.59 -10.76
N PHE A 117 5.20 -6.41 -10.14
CA PHE A 117 6.04 -6.02 -9.02
C PHE A 117 7.49 -6.40 -9.22
N SER A 118 8.40 -5.43 -9.15
CA SER A 118 9.84 -5.69 -9.10
C SER A 118 10.25 -6.37 -7.79
N ASP A 119 11.38 -7.05 -7.80
CA ASP A 119 11.96 -7.66 -6.60
C ASP A 119 12.18 -6.66 -5.47
N SER A 120 12.51 -5.42 -5.82
CA SER A 120 12.67 -4.31 -4.87
C SER A 120 11.36 -3.94 -4.15
N LYS A 121 10.24 -3.89 -4.87
CA LYS A 121 8.92 -3.65 -4.25
C LYS A 121 8.53 -4.80 -3.33
N TRP A 122 8.79 -6.06 -3.73
CA TRP A 122 8.56 -7.21 -2.87
C TRP A 122 9.44 -7.18 -1.62
N ALA A 123 10.71 -6.80 -1.76
CA ALA A 123 11.61 -6.65 -0.63
C ALA A 123 11.12 -5.55 0.34
N LEU A 124 10.62 -4.43 -0.19
CA LEU A 124 10.01 -3.38 0.61
C LEU A 124 8.83 -3.89 1.42
N LEU A 125 7.85 -4.54 0.79
CA LEU A 125 6.66 -5.06 1.46
C LEU A 125 6.98 -6.08 2.57
N ARG A 126 8.01 -6.89 2.37
CA ARG A 126 8.44 -7.88 3.38
C ARG A 126 9.18 -7.28 4.57
N ASN A 127 9.87 -6.16 4.37
CA ASN A 127 10.75 -5.57 5.38
C ASN A 127 10.21 -4.28 6.03
N ALA A 128 9.16 -3.67 5.46
CA ALA A 128 8.51 -2.52 6.04
C ALA A 128 7.91 -2.88 7.42
N LYS A 129 8.06 -1.99 8.39
CA LYS A 129 7.50 -2.14 9.75
C LYS A 129 6.22 -1.34 9.97
N CYS A 130 5.82 -0.60 8.96
CA CYS A 130 4.60 0.19 8.93
C CYS A 130 3.77 -0.19 7.70
N PRO A 131 2.48 0.18 7.63
CA PRO A 131 1.66 -0.03 6.46
C PRO A 131 2.28 0.55 5.19
N VAL A 132 2.14 -0.18 4.08
CA VAL A 132 2.56 0.27 2.75
C VAL A 132 1.31 0.44 1.88
N LEU A 133 1.04 1.67 1.45
CA LEU A 133 -0.01 1.98 0.48
C LEU A 133 0.58 1.94 -0.93
N ILE A 134 0.05 1.05 -1.74
CA ILE A 134 0.38 0.89 -3.15
C ILE A 134 -0.71 1.60 -3.96
N VAL A 135 -0.33 2.66 -4.65
CA VAL A 135 -1.24 3.48 -5.46
C VAL A 135 -1.14 3.08 -6.91
N ARG A 136 -2.28 2.80 -7.53
CA ARG A 136 -2.38 2.46 -8.95
C ARG A 136 -2.58 3.72 -9.80
N PRO A 137 -1.95 3.83 -10.98
CA PRO A 137 -2.25 4.87 -11.94
C PRO A 137 -3.73 4.83 -12.35
N GLY A 138 -4.34 6.00 -12.48
CA GLY A 138 -5.77 6.10 -12.85
C GLY A 138 -6.76 5.81 -11.73
N ALA A 139 -6.30 5.51 -10.49
CA ALA A 139 -7.18 5.31 -9.36
C ALA A 139 -7.95 6.59 -9.03
N GLU A 140 -9.28 6.45 -8.80
CA GLU A 140 -10.19 7.54 -8.46
C GLU A 140 -9.70 8.31 -7.21
N PHE A 141 -9.75 9.63 -7.27
CA PHE A 141 -9.35 10.48 -6.14
C PHE A 141 -10.25 10.31 -4.93
N LYS A 142 -11.56 10.22 -5.14
CA LYS A 142 -12.55 10.05 -4.08
C LYS A 142 -12.88 8.57 -3.92
N ARG A 143 -12.43 7.99 -2.81
CA ARG A 143 -12.79 6.62 -2.45
C ARG A 143 -14.22 6.55 -1.97
N LYS A 144 -15.00 5.61 -2.51
CA LYS A 144 -16.39 5.35 -2.17
C LYS A 144 -16.55 4.00 -1.45
N THR A 145 -15.62 3.06 -1.70
CA THR A 145 -15.69 1.71 -1.15
C THR A 145 -14.32 1.25 -0.67
N VAL A 146 -14.26 0.83 0.58
CA VAL A 146 -13.09 0.27 1.25
C VAL A 146 -13.35 -1.20 1.55
N LEU A 147 -12.50 -2.10 1.05
CA LEU A 147 -12.60 -3.54 1.28
C LEU A 147 -11.46 -4.03 2.16
N ALA A 148 -11.77 -4.69 3.27
CA ALA A 148 -10.79 -5.32 4.14
C ALA A 148 -10.79 -6.83 3.97
N ALA A 149 -9.67 -7.41 3.57
CA ALA A 149 -9.50 -8.86 3.48
C ALA A 149 -8.88 -9.42 4.76
N ILE A 150 -9.60 -10.29 5.44
CA ILE A 150 -9.18 -10.90 6.71
C ILE A 150 -9.11 -12.42 6.59
N ASN A 151 -8.38 -13.05 7.51
CA ASN A 151 -8.32 -14.50 7.64
C ASN A 151 -8.69 -14.91 9.05
N THR A 152 -9.93 -15.34 9.24
CA THR A 152 -10.44 -15.75 10.56
C THR A 152 -10.13 -17.22 10.91
N GLN A 153 -9.71 -18.04 9.95
CA GLN A 153 -9.35 -19.45 10.15
C GLN A 153 -7.96 -19.63 10.74
N ALA A 154 -7.11 -18.63 10.62
CA ALA A 154 -5.76 -18.72 11.15
C ALA A 154 -5.78 -18.79 12.69
N LYS A 155 -5.20 -19.87 13.23
CA LYS A 155 -5.15 -20.12 14.68
C LYS A 155 -4.05 -19.32 15.40
N ASP A 156 -3.05 -18.81 14.66
CA ASP A 156 -1.93 -18.03 15.20
C ASP A 156 -2.44 -16.64 15.65
N GLU A 157 -2.14 -16.27 16.88
CA GLU A 157 -2.54 -15.00 17.50
C GLU A 157 -2.10 -13.77 16.68
N ARG A 158 -0.94 -13.84 16.02
CA ARG A 158 -0.45 -12.77 15.13
C ARG A 158 -1.42 -12.46 13.98
N TYR A 159 -2.13 -13.47 13.46
CA TYR A 159 -3.15 -13.25 12.43
C TYR A 159 -4.40 -12.59 13.02
N GLN A 160 -4.75 -12.90 14.28
CA GLN A 160 -5.88 -12.25 14.94
C GLN A 160 -5.57 -10.76 15.16
N GLU A 161 -4.38 -10.43 15.67
CA GLU A 161 -3.93 -9.04 15.82
C GLU A 161 -3.88 -8.30 14.48
N LEU A 162 -3.42 -8.98 13.42
CA LEU A 162 -3.36 -8.40 12.08
C LEU A 162 -4.78 -8.13 11.53
N ASN A 163 -5.71 -9.06 11.71
CA ASN A 163 -7.11 -8.85 11.33
C ASN A 163 -7.70 -7.62 12.04
N ASP A 164 -7.44 -7.46 13.34
CA ASP A 164 -7.94 -6.32 14.12
C ASP A 164 -7.33 -5.00 13.64
N LYS A 165 -6.03 -4.99 13.28
CA LYS A 165 -5.36 -3.83 12.65
C LYS A 165 -5.98 -3.49 11.29
N ILE A 166 -6.24 -4.50 10.45
CA ILE A 166 -6.86 -4.34 9.12
C ILE A 166 -8.25 -3.72 9.26
N ILE A 167 -9.08 -4.27 10.14
CA ILE A 167 -10.43 -3.78 10.38
C ILE A 167 -10.40 -2.34 10.91
N LYS A 168 -9.58 -2.07 11.91
CA LYS A 168 -9.42 -0.73 12.49
C LYS A 168 -8.98 0.30 11.44
N ARG A 169 -7.97 -0.05 10.63
CA ARG A 169 -7.47 0.85 9.58
C ARG A 169 -8.47 1.02 8.44
N GLY A 170 -9.21 -0.04 8.08
CA GLY A 170 -10.26 0.03 7.07
C GLY A 170 -11.42 0.91 7.49
N LYS A 171 -11.91 0.79 8.72
CA LYS A 171 -12.95 1.67 9.28
C LYS A 171 -12.50 3.13 9.29
N TRP A 172 -11.28 3.37 9.79
CA TRP A 172 -10.70 4.72 9.77
C TRP A 172 -10.61 5.31 8.36
N ALA A 173 -10.19 4.51 7.36
CA ALA A 173 -10.14 4.97 5.98
C ALA A 173 -11.54 5.26 5.42
N ALA A 174 -12.52 4.41 5.71
CA ALA A 174 -13.89 4.62 5.29
C ALA A 174 -14.49 5.90 5.91
N ASP A 175 -14.29 6.11 7.21
CA ASP A 175 -14.74 7.32 7.91
C ASP A 175 -14.09 8.58 7.30
N LEU A 176 -12.78 8.54 7.01
CA LEU A 176 -12.04 9.65 6.42
C LEU A 176 -12.59 10.09 5.06
N TYR A 177 -12.96 9.11 4.22
CA TYR A 177 -13.48 9.37 2.87
C TYR A 177 -15.00 9.46 2.79
N GLY A 178 -15.73 9.17 3.87
CA GLY A 178 -17.18 8.98 3.84
C GLY A 178 -17.58 7.81 2.94
N ALA A 179 -16.77 6.75 2.94
CA ALA A 179 -16.88 5.59 2.08
C ALA A 179 -17.61 4.43 2.78
N GLU A 180 -18.16 3.51 1.99
CA GLU A 180 -18.67 2.25 2.52
C GLU A 180 -17.53 1.32 2.92
N PHE A 181 -17.68 0.65 4.07
CA PHE A 181 -16.69 -0.31 4.54
C PHE A 181 -17.22 -1.72 4.42
N HIS A 182 -16.49 -2.58 3.72
CA HIS A 182 -16.80 -4.00 3.53
C HIS A 182 -15.66 -4.88 4.03
N VAL A 183 -16.01 -6.10 4.44
CA VAL A 183 -15.05 -7.12 4.87
C VAL A 183 -15.23 -8.38 4.02
N VAL A 184 -14.14 -8.96 3.55
CA VAL A 184 -14.13 -10.26 2.87
C VAL A 184 -13.26 -11.26 3.61
N ASN A 185 -13.76 -12.50 3.73
CA ASN A 185 -13.02 -13.64 4.23
C ASN A 185 -13.19 -14.83 3.28
N ALA A 186 -12.08 -15.33 2.77
CA ALA A 186 -12.05 -16.55 1.97
C ALA A 186 -11.86 -17.77 2.89
N TYR A 187 -12.45 -18.90 2.55
CA TYR A 187 -12.21 -20.19 3.20
C TYR A 187 -12.09 -21.30 2.14
N ASP A 188 -11.29 -22.32 2.41
CA ASP A 188 -10.95 -23.38 1.45
C ASP A 188 -12.00 -24.50 1.37
N ASP A 189 -12.49 -24.99 2.50
CA ASP A 189 -13.50 -26.05 2.54
C ASP A 189 -14.56 -25.79 3.61
N SER A 190 -15.65 -26.59 3.55
CA SER A 190 -16.79 -26.46 4.46
C SER A 190 -16.46 -26.72 5.93
N MET A 191 -15.40 -27.45 6.25
CA MET A 191 -14.95 -27.68 7.62
C MET A 191 -14.32 -26.43 8.23
N ASN A 192 -13.83 -25.51 7.37
CA ASN A 192 -13.22 -24.26 7.74
C ASN A 192 -14.17 -23.06 7.56
N LEU A 193 -15.49 -23.31 7.39
CA LEU A 193 -16.48 -22.24 7.29
C LEU A 193 -16.48 -21.40 8.57
N PRO A 194 -16.20 -20.08 8.47
CA PRO A 194 -16.24 -19.20 9.63
C PRO A 194 -17.64 -19.08 10.23
N ASP A 195 -17.73 -19.04 11.55
CA ASP A 195 -18.96 -18.67 12.21
C ASP A 195 -19.31 -17.19 11.93
N ARG A 196 -20.22 -17.01 10.98
CA ARG A 196 -20.68 -15.68 10.56
C ARG A 196 -21.21 -14.85 11.72
N GLY A 197 -21.97 -15.47 12.63
CA GLY A 197 -22.56 -14.76 13.76
C GLY A 197 -21.51 -14.22 14.73
N THR A 198 -20.52 -15.01 15.04
CA THR A 198 -19.37 -14.59 15.87
C THR A 198 -18.54 -13.51 15.18
N LEU A 199 -18.31 -13.64 13.88
CA LEU A 199 -17.58 -12.63 13.12
C LEU A 199 -18.32 -11.28 13.12
N LEU A 200 -19.60 -11.26 12.79
CA LEU A 200 -20.42 -10.04 12.78
C LEU A 200 -20.42 -9.32 14.14
N ARG A 201 -20.56 -10.07 15.23
CA ARG A 201 -20.49 -9.51 16.60
C ARG A 201 -19.10 -8.92 16.89
N LYS A 202 -18.03 -9.65 16.52
CA LYS A 202 -16.65 -9.19 16.75
C LYS A 202 -16.34 -7.89 16.03
N ILE A 203 -16.72 -7.78 14.75
CA ILE A 203 -16.41 -6.61 13.93
C ILE A 203 -17.46 -5.49 14.03
N ASN A 204 -18.60 -5.76 14.64
CA ASN A 204 -19.74 -4.83 14.78
C ASN A 204 -20.12 -4.20 13.43
N MET A 205 -20.61 -5.04 12.51
CA MET A 205 -21.01 -4.65 11.16
C MET A 205 -22.28 -5.35 10.72
N ASP A 206 -23.00 -4.73 9.79
CA ASP A 206 -24.17 -5.31 9.16
C ASP A 206 -23.78 -6.51 8.27
N SER A 207 -24.69 -7.51 8.22
CA SER A 207 -24.41 -8.76 7.53
C SER A 207 -24.21 -8.60 6.01
N ASN A 208 -24.80 -7.59 5.38
CA ASN A 208 -24.67 -7.27 3.96
C ASN A 208 -23.29 -6.71 3.59
N ARG A 209 -22.52 -6.25 4.58
CA ARG A 209 -21.16 -5.71 4.40
C ARG A 209 -20.05 -6.74 4.71
N VAL A 210 -20.44 -7.99 5.05
CA VAL A 210 -19.50 -9.07 5.38
C VAL A 210 -19.66 -10.22 4.41
N HIS A 211 -18.62 -10.45 3.60
CA HIS A 211 -18.59 -11.43 2.52
C HIS A 211 -17.74 -12.64 2.93
N ILE A 212 -18.38 -13.77 3.21
CA ILE A 212 -17.70 -15.03 3.50
C ILE A 212 -17.88 -15.93 2.28
N ARG A 213 -16.79 -16.30 1.61
CA ARG A 213 -16.83 -17.02 0.33
C ARG A 213 -15.86 -18.18 0.31
N GLN A 214 -16.29 -19.30 -0.27
CA GLN A 214 -15.42 -20.44 -0.52
C GLN A 214 -14.53 -20.18 -1.74
N GLY A 215 -13.26 -20.52 -1.66
CA GLY A 215 -12.32 -20.48 -2.77
C GLY A 215 -10.93 -19.98 -2.38
N GLU A 216 -10.04 -19.99 -3.36
CA GLU A 216 -8.69 -19.47 -3.20
C GLU A 216 -8.73 -17.96 -2.85
N PRO A 217 -8.01 -17.51 -1.82
CA PRO A 217 -8.10 -16.14 -1.33
C PRO A 217 -7.87 -15.08 -2.41
N GLU A 218 -6.90 -15.30 -3.33
CA GLU A 218 -6.62 -14.37 -4.42
C GLU A 218 -7.78 -14.20 -5.41
N ASN A 219 -8.57 -15.24 -5.63
CA ASN A 219 -9.76 -15.19 -6.49
C ASN A 219 -10.89 -14.49 -5.76
N VAL A 220 -11.22 -14.97 -4.56
CA VAL A 220 -12.31 -14.45 -3.74
C VAL A 220 -12.15 -12.95 -3.47
N ILE A 221 -10.93 -12.50 -3.09
CA ILE A 221 -10.67 -11.09 -2.80
C ILE A 221 -10.76 -10.24 -4.07
N SER A 222 -10.19 -10.70 -5.20
CA SER A 222 -10.22 -9.94 -6.46
C SER A 222 -11.65 -9.85 -7.04
N GLU A 223 -12.44 -10.91 -6.94
CA GLU A 223 -13.84 -10.92 -7.34
C GLU A 223 -14.68 -9.99 -6.47
N ALA A 224 -14.54 -10.07 -5.14
CA ALA A 224 -15.23 -9.17 -4.23
C ALA A 224 -14.85 -7.70 -4.47
N ALA A 225 -13.58 -7.41 -4.73
CA ALA A 225 -13.13 -6.06 -5.05
C ALA A 225 -13.77 -5.53 -6.33
N LYS A 226 -13.90 -6.37 -7.38
CA LYS A 226 -14.55 -6.00 -8.64
C LYS A 226 -16.05 -5.81 -8.48
N GLU A 227 -16.74 -6.74 -7.83
CA GLU A 227 -18.20 -6.67 -7.62
C GLU A 227 -18.62 -5.44 -6.81
N LEU A 228 -17.82 -5.09 -5.80
CA LEU A 228 -18.06 -3.94 -4.93
C LEU A 228 -17.52 -2.63 -5.51
N ASN A 229 -16.82 -2.66 -6.67
CA ASN A 229 -16.07 -1.53 -7.20
C ASN A 229 -15.18 -0.89 -6.12
N ALA A 230 -14.42 -1.72 -5.41
CA ALA A 230 -13.59 -1.26 -4.31
C ALA A 230 -12.45 -0.35 -4.79
N ASP A 231 -12.36 0.85 -4.21
CA ASP A 231 -11.31 1.83 -4.54
C ASP A 231 -9.99 1.53 -3.80
N ILE A 232 -10.08 0.79 -2.71
CA ILE A 232 -8.91 0.31 -1.96
C ILE A 232 -9.21 -1.02 -1.30
N VAL A 233 -8.22 -1.93 -1.34
CA VAL A 233 -8.25 -3.20 -0.63
C VAL A 233 -7.16 -3.21 0.44
N LEU A 234 -7.54 -3.51 1.69
CA LEU A 234 -6.60 -3.70 2.78
C LEU A 234 -6.32 -5.19 2.96
N ILE A 235 -5.04 -5.55 2.98
CA ILE A 235 -4.58 -6.94 3.16
C ILE A 235 -3.52 -7.04 4.25
N GLY A 236 -3.40 -8.22 4.84
CA GLY A 236 -2.31 -8.54 5.76
C GLY A 236 -1.11 -9.16 5.05
N THR A 237 0.09 -8.76 5.43
CA THR A 237 1.35 -9.33 4.94
C THR A 237 2.22 -9.76 6.12
N LEU A 238 1.96 -10.95 6.68
CA LEU A 238 2.87 -11.49 7.68
C LEU A 238 4.14 -12.00 7.01
N ALA A 239 5.26 -11.36 7.32
CA ALA A 239 6.56 -11.85 6.90
C ALA A 239 6.82 -13.25 7.49
N ARG A 240 7.02 -14.24 6.62
CA ARG A 240 7.49 -15.56 7.06
C ARG A 240 8.94 -15.43 7.54
N LYS A 241 9.24 -15.94 8.72
CA LYS A 241 10.61 -15.98 9.25
C LYS A 241 11.36 -17.21 8.71
N GLY A 242 12.67 -17.06 8.46
CA GLY A 242 13.55 -18.16 8.06
C GLY A 242 13.62 -18.44 6.57
N LEU A 243 14.08 -19.65 6.18
CA LEU A 243 14.26 -20.08 4.79
C LEU A 243 12.99 -19.98 3.93
N LEU A 244 11.81 -20.09 4.54
CA LEU A 244 10.52 -19.94 3.85
C LEU A 244 10.21 -18.48 3.45
N ALA A 245 10.90 -17.49 4.01
CA ALA A 245 10.75 -16.08 3.65
C ALA A 245 11.24 -15.76 2.22
N ALA A 246 12.12 -16.61 1.68
CA ALA A 246 12.67 -16.45 0.33
C ALA A 246 11.78 -17.03 -0.79
N MET A 247 10.76 -17.82 -0.43
CA MET A 247 9.86 -18.43 -1.43
C MET A 247 8.84 -17.43 -1.94
N ARG A 248 8.86 -17.15 -3.24
CA ARG A 248 7.81 -16.40 -3.96
C ARG A 248 6.50 -17.20 -3.92
N GLY A 249 5.36 -16.49 -3.91
CA GLY A 249 4.05 -17.12 -4.06
C GLY A 249 3.26 -17.33 -2.78
N ASN A 250 3.46 -16.48 -1.76
CA ASN A 250 2.53 -16.46 -0.63
C ASN A 250 1.16 -15.87 -1.07
N THR A 251 0.13 -16.16 -0.31
CA THR A 251 -1.25 -15.71 -0.61
C THR A 251 -1.34 -14.20 -0.84
N SER A 252 -0.65 -13.39 -0.02
CA SER A 252 -0.66 -11.93 -0.16
C SER A 252 -0.04 -11.45 -1.46
N GLU A 253 1.03 -12.12 -1.94
CA GLU A 253 1.65 -11.81 -3.23
C GLU A 253 0.70 -12.12 -4.40
N ARG A 254 0.02 -13.29 -4.36
CA ARG A 254 -0.97 -13.66 -5.37
C ARG A 254 -2.16 -12.70 -5.40
N VAL A 255 -2.63 -12.26 -4.22
CA VAL A 255 -3.69 -11.25 -4.12
C VAL A 255 -3.24 -9.93 -4.73
N LEU A 256 -2.06 -9.43 -4.38
CA LEU A 256 -1.53 -8.16 -4.88
C LEU A 256 -1.40 -8.12 -6.40
N THR A 257 -1.00 -9.24 -7.02
CA THR A 257 -0.87 -9.31 -8.49
C THR A 257 -2.19 -9.34 -9.23
N LYS A 258 -3.29 -9.76 -8.58
CA LYS A 258 -4.63 -9.83 -9.19
C LYS A 258 -5.49 -8.58 -9.00
N LEU A 259 -5.11 -7.70 -8.07
CA LEU A 259 -5.87 -6.47 -7.80
C LEU A 259 -5.46 -5.35 -8.76
N ASP A 260 -6.44 -4.64 -9.29
CA ASP A 260 -6.27 -3.48 -10.17
C ASP A 260 -6.53 -2.14 -9.46
N THR A 261 -6.87 -2.18 -8.19
CA THR A 261 -7.17 -1.03 -7.33
C THR A 261 -6.02 -0.73 -6.37
N ASP A 262 -6.10 0.39 -5.67
CA ASP A 262 -5.16 0.71 -4.59
C ASP A 262 -5.13 -0.41 -3.54
N VAL A 263 -3.95 -0.70 -3.00
CA VAL A 263 -3.82 -1.73 -1.96
C VAL A 263 -3.04 -1.19 -0.77
N MET A 264 -3.58 -1.39 0.43
CA MET A 264 -2.84 -1.13 1.66
C MET A 264 -2.42 -2.46 2.29
N ALA A 265 -1.12 -2.70 2.30
CA ALA A 265 -0.51 -3.86 2.95
C ALA A 265 -0.15 -3.53 4.40
N LEU A 266 -0.66 -4.33 5.36
CA LEU A 266 -0.42 -4.19 6.81
C LEU A 266 0.38 -5.39 7.33
N ASN A 267 1.20 -5.17 8.36
CA ASN A 267 2.03 -6.17 9.06
C ASN A 267 1.87 -6.12 10.58
#